data_aab767340e50cb752c5069fb89aed4be
#
_entry.id   aab767340e50cb752c5069fb89aed4be
#
_cell.length_a   1.000
_cell.length_b   1.000
_cell.length_c   1.000
_cell.angle_alpha   90.00
_cell.angle_beta   90.00
_cell.angle_gamma   90.00
#
_symmetry.space_group_name_H-M   'P 1'
#
loop_
_entity.id
_entity.type
_entity.pdbx_description
1 polymer ?
#
loop_
_entity_poly.entity_id
_entity_poly.type
_entity_poly.pdbx_seq_one_letter_code
_entity_poly.pdbx_strand_id
1 'polypeptide(L)'
;MRVLALADPAALDGAFGALGGLPPHRTLRPAQTGMAMVRARSGGTGARFNLGEMTVTRCAVTMDDGVVGVSYVQGRSLRHAEQAAIADALLQLPDWHETVQAHLIQPLARQHAERAERQARVAAQTKVEFFTMVRGED
;
A
#
# COMPACT_ATOMS: atom_id res chain seq x y z
N MET A 1 5.85 -4.78 -1.75
CA MET A 1 4.37 -4.75 -1.77
C MET A 1 3.74 -3.64 -0.93
N ARG A 2 4.08 -3.40 0.35
CA ARG A 2 3.43 -2.35 1.18
C ARG A 2 3.45 -0.96 0.54
N VAL A 3 4.58 -0.53 0.00
CA VAL A 3 4.71 0.78 -0.65
C VAL A 3 3.78 0.88 -1.86
N LEU A 4 3.76 -0.16 -2.71
CA LEU A 4 2.89 -0.24 -3.88
C LEU A 4 1.40 -0.24 -3.50
N ALA A 5 1.02 -1.02 -2.48
CA ALA A 5 -0.37 -1.16 -2.05
C ALA A 5 -0.97 0.13 -1.45
N LEU A 6 -0.14 0.98 -0.84
CA LEU A 6 -0.54 2.22 -0.18
C LEU A 6 -0.18 3.48 -1.01
N ALA A 7 0.38 3.31 -2.20
CA ALA A 7 0.73 4.40 -3.08
C ALA A 7 -0.52 5.17 -3.52
N ASP A 8 -0.34 6.44 -3.80
CA ASP A 8 -1.35 7.21 -4.53
C ASP A 8 -1.45 6.66 -5.95
N PRO A 9 -2.65 6.31 -6.46
CA PRO A 9 -2.81 5.71 -7.78
C PRO A 9 -2.26 6.56 -8.91
N ALA A 10 -2.40 7.90 -8.84
CA ALA A 10 -1.90 8.81 -9.87
C ALA A 10 -0.37 8.89 -9.84
N ALA A 11 0.22 8.93 -8.64
CA ALA A 11 1.67 8.92 -8.47
C ALA A 11 2.30 7.60 -8.96
N LEU A 12 1.65 6.47 -8.66
CA LEU A 12 2.07 5.16 -9.16
C LEU A 12 2.00 5.11 -10.69
N ASP A 13 0.90 5.58 -11.27
CA ASP A 13 0.70 5.59 -12.73
C ASP A 13 1.77 6.42 -13.46
N GLY A 14 2.06 7.61 -12.95
CA GLY A 14 3.11 8.47 -13.49
C GLY A 14 4.50 7.84 -13.40
N ALA A 15 4.87 7.30 -12.23
CA ALA A 15 6.16 6.65 -12.03
C ALA A 15 6.29 5.34 -12.84
N PHE A 16 5.20 4.60 -12.97
CA PHE A 16 5.15 3.37 -13.75
C PHE A 16 5.32 3.65 -15.26
N GLY A 17 4.68 4.71 -15.76
CA GLY A 17 4.85 5.15 -17.15
C GLY A 17 6.29 5.55 -17.50
N ALA A 18 7.07 6.02 -16.52
CA ALA A 18 8.46 6.38 -16.70
C ALA A 18 9.42 5.19 -16.81
N LEU A 19 8.99 3.96 -16.47
CA LEU A 19 9.82 2.76 -16.59
C LEU A 19 10.10 2.36 -18.05
N GLY A 20 9.31 2.87 -19.01
CA GLY A 20 9.48 2.55 -20.44
C GLY A 20 8.91 1.19 -20.83
N GLY A 21 9.52 0.55 -21.85
CA GLY A 21 9.06 -0.74 -22.37
C GLY A 21 9.23 -1.87 -21.36
N LEU A 22 8.10 -2.40 -20.92
CA LEU A 22 8.06 -3.51 -19.96
C LEU A 22 8.37 -4.85 -20.68
N PRO A 23 8.97 -5.82 -19.99
CA PRO A 23 9.13 -7.16 -20.54
C PRO A 23 7.76 -7.82 -20.77
N PRO A 24 7.68 -8.78 -21.70
CA PRO A 24 6.46 -9.52 -21.97
C PRO A 24 5.93 -10.19 -20.71
N HIS A 25 4.63 -10.05 -20.50
CA HIS A 25 3.95 -10.64 -19.35
C HIS A 25 2.49 -10.96 -19.70
N ARG A 26 1.90 -11.86 -18.95
CA ARG A 26 0.48 -12.23 -19.09
C ARG A 26 -0.23 -12.23 -17.75
N THR A 27 -1.52 -11.98 -17.80
CA THR A 27 -2.36 -12.01 -16.60
C THR A 27 -2.67 -13.44 -16.19
N LEU A 28 -2.30 -13.85 -14.99
CA LEU A 28 -2.71 -15.10 -14.36
C LEU A 28 -4.08 -14.99 -13.70
N ARG A 29 -4.30 -13.88 -13.02
CA ARG A 29 -5.58 -13.52 -12.40
C ARG A 29 -5.88 -12.07 -12.74
N PRO A 30 -6.98 -11.79 -13.45
CA PRO A 30 -7.42 -10.43 -13.71
C PRO A 30 -7.62 -9.65 -12.41
N ALA A 31 -7.42 -8.35 -12.49
CA ALA A 31 -7.67 -7.48 -11.35
C ALA A 31 -9.14 -7.58 -10.93
N GLN A 32 -9.38 -7.90 -9.68
CA GLN A 32 -10.71 -8.10 -9.10
C GLN A 32 -10.82 -7.39 -7.77
N THR A 33 -11.92 -6.65 -7.61
CA THR A 33 -12.27 -6.01 -6.34
C THR A 33 -13.06 -6.96 -5.46
N GLY A 34 -12.75 -6.98 -4.19
CA GLY A 34 -13.43 -7.74 -3.16
C GLY A 34 -13.31 -7.04 -1.81
N MET A 35 -13.68 -7.72 -0.75
CA MET A 35 -13.58 -7.24 0.62
C MET A 35 -12.67 -8.12 1.46
N ALA A 36 -11.94 -7.51 2.39
CA ALA A 36 -11.10 -8.20 3.37
C ALA A 36 -11.48 -7.75 4.78
N MET A 37 -11.61 -8.72 5.69
CA MET A 37 -11.89 -8.45 7.10
C MET A 37 -10.68 -7.80 7.77
N VAL A 38 -10.92 -6.66 8.42
CA VAL A 38 -9.92 -5.95 9.22
C VAL A 38 -10.10 -6.32 10.69
N ARG A 39 -8.98 -6.72 11.31
CA ARG A 39 -8.92 -7.02 12.73
C ARG A 39 -8.15 -5.94 13.48
N ALA A 40 -8.70 -5.53 14.60
CA ALA A 40 -8.09 -4.52 15.48
C ALA A 40 -7.92 -5.06 16.91
N ARG A 41 -7.22 -4.28 17.75
CA ARG A 41 -7.12 -4.51 19.19
C ARG A 41 -7.66 -3.30 19.93
N SER A 42 -8.45 -3.53 20.96
CA SER A 42 -8.89 -2.46 21.87
C SER A 42 -7.69 -1.92 22.65
N GLY A 43 -7.51 -0.59 22.65
CA GLY A 43 -6.42 0.08 23.38
C GLY A 43 -4.99 -0.36 22.99
N GLY A 44 -4.80 -1.02 21.84
CA GLY A 44 -3.50 -1.50 21.35
C GLY A 44 -3.03 -2.81 21.95
N THR A 45 -3.44 -3.20 23.15
CA THR A 45 -3.00 -4.41 23.89
C THR A 45 -4.09 -5.45 24.12
N GLY A 46 -5.36 -5.08 23.96
CA GLY A 46 -6.52 -5.96 24.16
C GLY A 46 -6.63 -7.12 23.16
N ALA A 47 -7.62 -7.97 23.36
CA ALA A 47 -7.93 -9.08 22.45
C ALA A 47 -8.24 -8.57 21.03
N ARG A 48 -7.89 -9.37 20.03
CA ARG A 48 -8.23 -9.05 18.63
C ARG A 48 -9.72 -9.24 18.39
N PHE A 49 -10.33 -8.30 17.71
CA PHE A 49 -11.73 -8.39 17.28
C PHE A 49 -11.87 -7.97 15.81
N ASN A 50 -12.93 -8.40 15.17
CA ASN A 50 -13.26 -8.00 13.81
C ASN A 50 -13.84 -6.60 13.83
N LEU A 51 -13.08 -5.62 13.29
CA LEU A 51 -13.47 -4.21 13.27
C LEU A 51 -14.49 -3.93 12.16
N GLY A 52 -14.31 -4.56 11.00
CA GLY A 52 -15.13 -4.35 9.82
C GLY A 52 -14.45 -4.88 8.56
N GLU A 53 -15.02 -4.56 7.42
CA GLU A 53 -14.48 -4.94 6.12
C GLU A 53 -13.93 -3.72 5.38
N MET A 54 -12.84 -3.94 4.64
CA MET A 54 -12.27 -2.94 3.74
C MET A 54 -12.26 -3.47 2.31
N THR A 55 -12.48 -2.57 1.37
CA THR A 55 -12.38 -2.91 -0.06
C THR A 55 -10.92 -3.09 -0.45
N VAL A 56 -10.62 -4.20 -1.12
CA VAL A 56 -9.30 -4.50 -1.68
C VAL A 56 -9.44 -4.94 -3.13
N THR A 57 -8.45 -4.61 -3.94
CA THR A 57 -8.32 -5.12 -5.30
C THR A 57 -7.06 -5.97 -5.39
N ARG A 58 -7.18 -7.14 -5.98
CA ARG A 58 -6.08 -8.11 -6.15
C ARG A 58 -5.84 -8.40 -7.62
N CYS A 59 -4.59 -8.68 -7.97
CA CYS A 59 -4.18 -9.10 -9.31
C CYS A 59 -2.99 -10.06 -9.22
N ALA A 60 -2.82 -10.90 -10.23
CA ALA A 60 -1.61 -11.70 -10.40
C ALA A 60 -1.20 -11.75 -11.88
N VAL A 61 0.09 -11.57 -12.13
CA VAL A 61 0.71 -11.64 -13.45
C VAL A 61 1.86 -12.61 -13.44
N THR A 62 2.24 -13.12 -14.61
CA THR A 62 3.48 -13.89 -14.78
C THR A 62 4.29 -13.31 -15.92
N MET A 63 5.59 -13.26 -15.74
CA MET A 63 6.56 -12.96 -16.79
C MET A 63 6.82 -14.21 -17.63
N ASP A 64 7.41 -14.04 -18.80
CA ASP A 64 7.70 -15.17 -19.73
C ASP A 64 8.70 -16.17 -19.15
N ASP A 65 9.57 -15.74 -18.24
CA ASP A 65 10.50 -16.59 -17.49
C ASP A 65 9.87 -17.36 -16.31
N GLY A 66 8.54 -17.18 -16.11
CA GLY A 66 7.78 -17.86 -15.07
C GLY A 66 7.73 -17.15 -13.73
N VAL A 67 8.40 -16.00 -13.57
CA VAL A 67 8.29 -15.18 -12.36
C VAL A 67 6.86 -14.65 -12.20
N VAL A 68 6.31 -14.80 -11.00
CA VAL A 68 4.93 -14.38 -10.67
C VAL A 68 4.96 -13.18 -9.76
N GLY A 69 4.23 -12.13 -10.17
CA GLY A 69 3.96 -10.97 -9.34
C GLY A 69 2.51 -10.98 -8.85
N VAL A 70 2.32 -10.61 -7.60
CA VAL A 70 1.00 -10.59 -6.93
C VAL A 70 0.77 -9.25 -6.27
N SER A 71 -0.45 -8.77 -6.34
CA SER A 71 -0.83 -7.54 -5.64
C SER A 71 -2.11 -7.69 -4.85
N TYR A 72 -2.13 -6.96 -3.72
CA TYR A 72 -3.31 -6.64 -2.94
C TYR A 72 -3.24 -5.15 -2.60
N VAL A 73 -4.12 -4.36 -3.18
CA VAL A 73 -4.15 -2.91 -2.97
C VAL A 73 -5.46 -2.51 -2.30
N GLN A 74 -5.42 -1.50 -1.47
CA GLN A 74 -6.60 -0.95 -0.85
C GLN A 74 -7.40 -0.14 -1.89
N GLY A 75 -8.73 -0.28 -1.87
CA GLY A 75 -9.62 0.43 -2.79
C GLY A 75 -10.03 -0.40 -4.00
N ARG A 76 -10.55 0.27 -5.04
CA ARG A 76 -11.22 -0.34 -6.19
C ARG A 76 -10.49 -0.14 -7.52
N SER A 77 -9.25 0.35 -7.50
CA SER A 77 -8.51 0.62 -8.74
C SER A 77 -7.95 -0.66 -9.32
N LEU A 78 -8.54 -1.15 -10.40
CA LEU A 78 -8.05 -2.31 -11.15
C LEU A 78 -6.65 -2.03 -11.71
N ARG A 79 -6.45 -0.85 -12.31
CA ARG A 79 -5.17 -0.41 -12.87
C ARG A 79 -4.05 -0.37 -11.82
N HIS A 80 -4.35 0.15 -10.63
CA HIS A 80 -3.39 0.15 -9.51
C HIS A 80 -2.95 -1.28 -9.15
N ALA A 81 -3.92 -2.21 -9.06
CA ALA A 81 -3.60 -3.60 -8.74
C ALA A 81 -2.75 -4.27 -9.84
N GLU A 82 -3.05 -4.01 -11.11
CA GLU A 82 -2.25 -4.54 -12.23
C GLU A 82 -0.82 -4.00 -12.20
N GLN A 83 -0.64 -2.69 -12.08
CA GLN A 83 0.68 -2.06 -12.01
C GLN A 83 1.48 -2.55 -10.80
N ALA A 84 0.83 -2.70 -9.65
CA ALA A 84 1.48 -3.22 -8.44
C ALA A 84 1.91 -4.69 -8.60
N ALA A 85 1.12 -5.52 -9.29
CA ALA A 85 1.48 -6.91 -9.58
C ALA A 85 2.67 -6.99 -10.56
N ILE A 86 2.66 -6.17 -11.61
CA ILE A 86 3.78 -6.11 -12.57
C ILE A 86 5.06 -5.63 -11.85
N ALA A 87 4.97 -4.57 -11.04
CA ALA A 87 6.12 -4.07 -10.27
C ALA A 87 6.67 -5.13 -9.29
N ASP A 88 5.79 -5.92 -8.68
CA ASP A 88 6.18 -7.03 -7.79
C ASP A 88 6.95 -8.12 -8.54
N ALA A 89 6.53 -8.46 -9.76
CA ALA A 89 7.27 -9.38 -10.63
C ALA A 89 8.62 -8.81 -11.06
N LEU A 90 8.64 -7.55 -11.52
CA LEU A 90 9.87 -6.88 -11.95
C LEU A 90 10.92 -6.78 -10.86
N LEU A 91 10.50 -6.59 -9.60
CA LEU A 91 11.42 -6.57 -8.45
C LEU A 91 12.12 -7.91 -8.20
N GLN A 92 11.60 -9.00 -8.71
CA GLN A 92 12.20 -10.33 -8.62
C GLN A 92 13.19 -10.62 -9.75
N LEU A 93 13.16 -9.79 -10.81
CA LEU A 93 14.07 -9.90 -11.95
C LEU A 93 15.35 -9.11 -11.68
N PRO A 94 16.56 -9.74 -11.76
CA PRO A 94 17.82 -9.04 -11.49
C PRO A 94 18.02 -7.78 -12.34
N ASP A 95 17.69 -7.85 -13.63
CA ASP A 95 17.86 -6.74 -14.58
C ASP A 95 16.94 -5.55 -14.31
N TRP A 96 15.83 -5.77 -13.61
CA TRP A 96 14.81 -4.77 -13.32
C TRP A 96 14.81 -4.29 -11.87
N HIS A 97 15.38 -5.05 -10.97
CA HIS A 97 15.31 -4.80 -9.54
C HIS A 97 15.73 -3.38 -9.18
N GLU A 98 16.94 -2.98 -9.59
CA GLU A 98 17.48 -1.66 -9.24
C GLU A 98 16.70 -0.52 -9.90
N THR A 99 16.30 -0.70 -11.16
CA THR A 99 15.50 0.29 -11.89
C THR A 99 14.16 0.54 -11.20
N VAL A 100 13.45 -0.53 -10.84
CA VAL A 100 12.16 -0.42 -10.14
C VAL A 100 12.34 0.14 -8.73
N GLN A 101 13.38 -0.24 -8.02
CA GLN A 101 13.70 0.34 -6.71
C GLN A 101 13.95 1.85 -6.79
N ALA A 102 14.78 2.30 -7.71
CA ALA A 102 15.17 3.70 -7.82
C ALA A 102 14.03 4.58 -8.35
N HIS A 103 13.33 4.12 -9.40
CA HIS A 103 12.36 4.96 -10.11
C HIS A 103 10.91 4.80 -9.63
N LEU A 104 10.60 3.73 -8.94
CA LEU A 104 9.24 3.46 -8.46
C LEU A 104 9.15 3.39 -6.93
N ILE A 105 9.88 2.46 -6.30
CA ILE A 105 9.68 2.18 -4.88
C ILE A 105 10.17 3.33 -3.99
N GLN A 106 11.38 3.85 -4.21
CA GLN A 106 11.94 4.91 -3.38
C GLN A 106 11.15 6.22 -3.46
N PRO A 107 10.75 6.73 -4.64
CA PRO A 107 9.91 7.92 -4.72
C PRO A 107 8.55 7.76 -4.03
N LEU A 108 7.87 6.62 -4.24
CA LEU A 108 6.59 6.34 -3.60
C LEU A 108 6.71 6.17 -2.08
N ALA A 109 7.80 5.57 -1.60
CA ALA A 109 8.07 5.43 -0.16
C ALA A 109 8.27 6.80 0.49
N ARG A 110 9.01 7.72 -0.14
CA ARG A 110 9.17 9.10 0.35
C ARG A 110 7.85 9.84 0.42
N GLN A 111 7.04 9.78 -0.64
CA GLN A 111 5.71 10.41 -0.65
C GLN A 111 4.80 9.87 0.45
N HIS A 112 4.85 8.55 0.68
CA HIS A 112 4.09 7.91 1.77
C HIS A 112 4.55 8.39 3.14
N ALA A 113 5.85 8.48 3.38
CA ALA A 113 6.42 9.00 4.64
C ALA A 113 6.02 10.45 4.89
N GLU A 114 6.16 11.33 3.90
CA GLU A 114 5.75 12.74 3.98
C GLU A 114 4.25 12.90 4.27
N ARG A 115 3.42 12.06 3.64
CA ARG A 115 1.97 12.06 3.92
C ARG A 115 1.68 11.64 5.36
N ALA A 116 2.34 10.58 5.83
CA ALA A 116 2.19 10.10 7.22
C ALA A 116 2.63 11.15 8.24
N GLU A 117 3.74 11.85 8.00
CA GLU A 117 4.22 12.94 8.85
C GLU A 117 3.25 14.12 8.88
N ARG A 118 2.70 14.52 7.71
CA ARG A 118 1.67 15.57 7.67
C ARG A 118 0.44 15.20 8.48
N GLN A 119 -0.04 13.96 8.33
CA GLN A 119 -1.19 13.48 9.10
C GLN A 119 -0.89 13.42 10.60
N ALA A 120 0.29 12.97 11.00
CA ALA A 120 0.71 12.93 12.40
C ALA A 120 0.79 14.35 13.01
N ARG A 121 1.30 15.35 12.27
CA ARG A 121 1.32 16.75 12.71
C ARG A 121 -0.09 17.30 12.93
N VAL A 122 -1.01 17.07 11.99
CA VAL A 122 -2.41 17.50 12.12
C VAL A 122 -3.07 16.83 13.34
N ALA A 123 -2.88 15.53 13.51
CA ALA A 123 -3.40 14.81 14.66
C ALA A 123 -2.82 15.32 15.99
N ALA A 124 -1.54 15.67 16.03
CA ALA A 124 -0.92 16.24 17.23
C ALA A 124 -1.48 17.63 17.59
N GLN A 125 -1.82 18.45 16.59
CA GLN A 125 -2.43 19.78 16.82
C GLN A 125 -3.87 19.68 17.37
N THR A 126 -4.58 18.58 17.06
CA THR A 126 -5.97 18.37 17.51
C THR A 126 -6.05 17.51 18.78
N LYS A 127 -4.91 17.07 19.32
CA LYS A 127 -4.87 16.29 20.56
C LYS A 127 -5.28 17.15 21.74
N VAL A 128 -6.43 16.84 22.35
CA VAL A 128 -6.88 17.46 23.60
C VAL A 128 -6.29 16.66 24.77
N GLU A 129 -5.51 17.31 25.61
CA GLU A 129 -5.06 16.72 26.87
C GLU A 129 -6.12 17.01 27.95
N PHE A 130 -6.81 15.96 28.39
CA PHE A 130 -7.72 16.05 29.53
C PHE A 130 -6.90 15.91 30.80
N PHE A 131 -6.68 17.03 31.50
CA PHE A 131 -6.16 17.01 32.86
C PHE A 131 -7.31 16.60 33.79
N THR A 132 -7.23 15.43 34.39
CA THR A 132 -8.06 15.11 35.56
C THR A 132 -7.55 15.89 36.74
N MET A 133 -8.26 16.93 37.12
CA MET A 133 -8.04 17.56 38.42
C MET A 133 -8.42 16.54 39.49
N VAL A 134 -7.44 16.10 40.26
CA VAL A 134 -7.71 15.34 41.49
C VAL A 134 -8.42 16.31 42.44
N ARG A 135 -9.71 16.07 42.70
CA ARG A 135 -10.47 16.81 43.71
C ARG A 135 -9.86 16.43 45.06
N GLY A 136 -9.18 17.37 45.71
CA GLY A 136 -8.72 17.18 47.08
C GLY A 136 -9.93 16.87 47.97
N GLU A 137 -9.88 15.77 48.67
CA GLU A 137 -10.78 15.51 49.80
C GLU A 137 -10.32 16.42 50.96
N ASP A 138 -11.21 17.34 51.39
CA ASP A 138 -11.11 18.03 52.66
C ASP A 138 -11.63 17.09 53.77
#